data_2d6c439da83aee988dc518f3b282f287
#
_entry.id   2d6c439da83aee988dc518f3b282f287
#
_cell.length_a   1.000
_cell.length_b   1.000
_cell.length_c   1.000
_cell.angle_alpha   90.00
_cell.angle_beta   90.00
_cell.angle_gamma   90.00
#
_symmetry.space_group_name_H-M   'P 1'
#
loop_
_entity.id
_entity.type
_entity.pdbx_description
1 polymer ?
#
loop_
_entity_poly.entity_id
_entity_poly.type
_entity_poly.pdbx_seq_one_letter_code
_entity_poly.pdbx_strand_id
1 'polypeptide(L)'
;MAASFIDKARIFCRAGKGGNGAVAFHREKYVSAGGPDGGDGGNGGNIVLVVDDNMSTLMDFRYKRKYVAETGMDGQGARKYGKQGKDLTIRVPRGTVVRDAESNEIIKDMSDSEPFILCRGGKGGWGNAHFATPTRQAPRFAKSGLEGEEHDVVLELKLLADVGLIGFPNVGKSTLLSVVSKARPKIANYHFTTLYPNLGVVYVDEGVSFVMADIPGIIEGAAEGAGLGHDFLRHIDRCRLLVHVVDVSGSEGRDPVEDFDAINAELSQYSPDLATRPQIVVANKTDIMEDESLLEKLRAHVEPLGYPLFALSAASHTGTRELVLKIAEKLSTLPPVTVYEPEYVPKPVKIDASEPLKITVEDNTYIVEGKWLERLMSNINFGDYESRMFFDKMLRENGVFQQLEDLGIKDGDIVSMYELEFEYQH
;
A
#
# COMPACT_ATOMS: atom_id res chain seq x y z
N MET A 1 -14.81 24.38 -9.62
CA MET A 1 -13.39 24.03 -9.61
C MET A 1 -13.28 22.58 -10.03
N ALA A 2 -12.60 22.27 -11.14
CA ALA A 2 -12.41 20.90 -11.58
C ALA A 2 -11.56 20.16 -10.52
N ALA A 3 -12.06 19.03 -10.03
CA ALA A 3 -11.33 18.19 -9.09
C ALA A 3 -10.11 17.64 -9.82
N SER A 4 -8.92 18.10 -9.45
CA SER A 4 -7.64 17.61 -9.98
C SER A 4 -7.50 16.14 -9.57
N PHE A 5 -7.35 15.24 -10.54
CA PHE A 5 -7.03 13.85 -10.27
C PHE A 5 -5.58 13.76 -9.80
N ILE A 6 -5.34 13.00 -8.73
CA ILE A 6 -4.00 12.79 -8.16
C ILE A 6 -3.75 11.29 -8.12
N ASP A 7 -2.71 10.89 -8.82
CA ASP A 7 -2.22 9.52 -8.97
C ASP A 7 -1.01 9.21 -8.08
N LYS A 8 -0.36 10.25 -7.56
CA LYS A 8 0.83 10.13 -6.72
C LYS A 8 0.78 11.08 -5.54
N ALA A 9 0.94 10.55 -4.34
CA ALA A 9 0.95 11.34 -3.11
C ALA A 9 2.00 10.82 -2.13
N ARG A 10 2.78 11.74 -1.56
CA ARG A 10 3.74 11.43 -0.49
C ARG A 10 3.08 11.69 0.85
N ILE A 11 3.14 10.71 1.75
CA ILE A 11 2.61 10.79 3.10
C ILE A 11 3.63 10.27 4.11
N PHE A 12 3.64 10.91 5.27
CA PHE A 12 4.40 10.48 6.45
C PHE A 12 3.47 9.74 7.40
N CYS A 13 3.86 8.54 7.79
CA CYS A 13 3.13 7.66 8.67
C CYS A 13 3.96 7.36 9.92
N ARG A 14 3.38 7.55 11.11
CA ARG A 14 3.98 7.18 12.39
C ARG A 14 2.97 6.39 13.21
N ALA A 15 3.33 5.20 13.63
CA ALA A 15 2.55 4.41 14.57
C ALA A 15 2.61 5.02 15.98
N GLY A 16 1.68 4.62 16.84
CA GLY A 16 1.63 5.10 18.22
C GLY A 16 2.81 4.57 19.04
N LYS A 17 3.31 5.38 19.94
CA LYS A 17 4.28 4.96 20.96
C LYS A 17 3.58 4.06 21.98
N GLY A 18 4.27 3.07 22.56
CA GLY A 18 3.80 2.33 23.72
C GLY A 18 3.78 3.21 24.98
N GLY A 19 2.82 2.99 25.85
CA GLY A 19 2.77 3.63 27.18
C GLY A 19 3.88 3.11 28.08
N ASN A 20 4.31 3.89 29.05
CA ASN A 20 5.33 3.48 30.01
C ASN A 20 4.75 2.53 31.07
N GLY A 21 5.57 1.60 31.55
CA GLY A 21 5.25 0.83 32.75
C GLY A 21 5.26 1.71 34.01
N ALA A 22 4.45 1.35 34.96
CA ALA A 22 4.34 2.08 36.23
C ALA A 22 5.29 1.55 37.32
N VAL A 23 5.83 2.45 38.11
CA VAL A 23 6.47 2.10 39.39
C VAL A 23 5.48 2.40 40.49
N ALA A 24 4.89 1.35 41.08
CA ALA A 24 3.96 1.46 42.20
C ALA A 24 4.20 0.35 43.21
N PHE A 25 3.83 0.62 44.44
CA PHE A 25 3.93 -0.33 45.52
C PHE A 25 2.56 -0.48 46.21
N HIS A 26 2.23 -1.68 46.57
CA HIS A 26 0.99 -1.98 47.29
C HIS A 26 0.98 -1.25 48.65
N ARG A 27 -0.12 -0.57 48.96
CA ARG A 27 -0.29 0.15 50.23
C ARG A 27 -1.61 -0.26 50.86
N GLU A 28 -1.52 -0.84 52.02
CA GLU A 28 -2.68 -1.15 52.82
C GLU A 28 -2.50 -0.57 54.24
N LYS A 29 -3.64 -0.41 54.93
CA LYS A 29 -3.63 0.02 56.33
C LYS A 29 -2.90 -1.08 57.15
N TYR A 30 -1.83 -0.70 57.82
CA TYR A 30 -0.94 -1.59 58.62
C TYR A 30 0.11 -2.38 57.81
N VAL A 31 0.26 -2.20 56.51
CA VAL A 31 1.36 -2.77 55.74
C VAL A 31 2.31 -1.64 55.33
N SER A 32 3.45 -1.53 56.00
CA SER A 32 4.42 -0.44 55.81
C SER A 32 5.28 -0.62 54.52
N ALA A 33 5.44 -1.85 54.04
CA ALA A 33 6.21 -2.21 52.88
C ALA A 33 5.47 -3.26 52.02
N GLY A 34 4.57 -2.83 51.16
CA GLY A 34 3.91 -3.70 50.22
C GLY A 34 4.82 -4.00 49.01
N GLY A 35 4.59 -5.14 48.36
CA GLY A 35 5.33 -5.56 47.15
C GLY A 35 5.09 -4.62 45.98
N PRO A 36 5.86 -4.78 44.88
CA PRO A 36 5.70 -4.01 43.67
C PRO A 36 4.35 -4.30 43.02
N ASP A 37 3.67 -3.24 42.60
CA ASP A 37 2.27 -3.25 42.16
C ASP A 37 2.02 -2.39 40.91
N GLY A 38 3.08 -2.04 40.21
CA GLY A 38 2.99 -1.28 38.96
C GLY A 38 2.53 -2.15 37.79
N GLY A 39 1.54 -1.67 37.04
CA GLY A 39 1.04 -2.30 35.84
C GLY A 39 1.82 -1.87 34.57
N ASP A 40 1.62 -2.60 33.50
CA ASP A 40 2.29 -2.35 32.24
C ASP A 40 1.62 -1.23 31.46
N GLY A 41 2.38 -0.55 30.60
CA GLY A 41 1.85 0.37 29.61
C GLY A 41 1.10 -0.35 28.50
N GLY A 42 0.14 0.31 27.88
CA GLY A 42 -0.56 -0.19 26.70
C GLY A 42 0.30 -0.08 25.44
N ASN A 43 0.09 -0.96 24.47
CA ASN A 43 0.74 -0.84 23.16
C ASN A 43 0.21 0.38 22.42
N GLY A 44 1.05 0.98 21.56
CA GLY A 44 0.63 2.01 20.62
C GLY A 44 -0.22 1.42 19.49
N GLY A 45 -1.06 2.25 18.87
CA GLY A 45 -1.87 1.87 17.70
C GLY A 45 -1.03 1.72 16.44
N ASN A 46 -1.43 0.82 15.56
CA ASN A 46 -0.82 0.59 14.25
C ASN A 46 -1.35 1.59 13.22
N ILE A 47 -0.64 1.71 12.08
CA ILE A 47 -1.19 2.30 10.86
C ILE A 47 -1.50 1.18 9.89
N VAL A 48 -2.76 1.10 9.49
CA VAL A 48 -3.29 0.03 8.65
C VAL A 48 -3.82 0.62 7.35
N LEU A 49 -3.33 0.15 6.22
CA LEU A 49 -3.87 0.46 4.89
C LEU A 49 -5.00 -0.52 4.56
N VAL A 50 -6.10 0.00 4.03
CA VAL A 50 -7.26 -0.79 3.60
C VAL A 50 -7.73 -0.30 2.24
N VAL A 51 -8.04 -1.22 1.34
CA VAL A 51 -8.61 -0.90 0.04
C VAL A 51 -10.06 -0.45 0.19
N ASP A 52 -10.40 0.64 -0.47
CA ASP A 52 -11.78 1.15 -0.59
C ASP A 52 -12.14 1.26 -2.08
N ASP A 53 -13.01 0.37 -2.55
CA ASP A 53 -13.44 0.33 -3.95
C ASP A 53 -14.29 1.53 -4.38
N ASN A 54 -14.75 2.35 -3.44
CA ASN A 54 -15.45 3.61 -3.72
C ASN A 54 -14.50 4.78 -3.97
N MET A 55 -13.21 4.60 -3.69
CA MET A 55 -12.18 5.60 -3.96
C MET A 55 -11.55 5.35 -5.33
N SER A 56 -11.45 6.41 -6.14
CA SER A 56 -10.82 6.36 -7.48
C SER A 56 -9.59 7.28 -7.63
N THR A 57 -9.19 7.98 -6.57
CA THR A 57 -8.12 8.99 -6.64
C THR A 57 -7.44 9.15 -5.27
N LEU A 58 -6.18 9.58 -5.28
CA LEU A 58 -5.40 9.90 -4.08
C LEU A 58 -5.57 11.36 -3.61
N MET A 59 -6.66 12.03 -4.00
CA MET A 59 -6.85 13.47 -3.76
C MET A 59 -6.82 13.85 -2.27
N ASP A 60 -7.37 13.01 -1.41
CA ASP A 60 -7.44 13.27 0.03
C ASP A 60 -6.04 13.39 0.65
N PHE A 61 -5.06 12.67 0.09
CA PHE A 61 -3.68 12.67 0.55
C PHE A 61 -2.90 13.95 0.19
N ARG A 62 -3.43 14.77 -0.72
CA ARG A 62 -2.85 16.09 -1.01
C ARG A 62 -3.02 17.04 0.15
N TYR A 63 -4.16 16.95 0.84
CA TYR A 63 -4.52 17.85 1.94
C TYR A 63 -4.01 17.34 3.28
N LYS A 64 -4.06 16.03 3.50
CA LYS A 64 -3.55 15.41 4.72
C LYS A 64 -2.36 14.53 4.40
N ARG A 65 -1.17 15.01 4.77
CA ARG A 65 0.12 14.31 4.48
C ARG A 65 0.73 13.62 5.69
N LYS A 66 0.22 13.87 6.89
CA LYS A 66 0.75 13.30 8.13
C LYS A 66 -0.32 12.45 8.82
N TYR A 67 0.01 11.21 9.08
CA TYR A 67 -0.83 10.23 9.73
C TYR A 67 -0.09 9.71 10.96
N VAL A 68 -0.70 9.90 12.14
CA VAL A 68 -0.12 9.47 13.41
C VAL A 68 -1.19 8.69 14.15
N ALA A 69 -0.88 7.44 14.55
CA ALA A 69 -1.78 6.62 15.34
C ALA A 69 -1.71 6.99 16.83
N GLU A 70 -2.70 6.54 17.60
CA GLU A 70 -2.86 6.85 19.02
C GLU A 70 -1.75 6.15 19.85
N THR A 71 -1.18 6.88 20.82
CA THR A 71 -0.21 6.32 21.76
C THR A 71 -0.90 5.44 22.78
N GLY A 72 -0.23 4.40 23.28
CA GLY A 72 -0.68 3.62 24.42
C GLY A 72 -0.64 4.45 25.72
N MET A 73 -1.58 4.19 26.62
CA MET A 73 -1.59 4.83 27.92
C MET A 73 -0.56 4.17 28.85
N ASP A 74 -0.01 4.96 29.76
CA ASP A 74 0.90 4.46 30.80
C ASP A 74 0.18 3.50 31.76
N GLY A 75 0.94 2.54 32.30
CA GLY A 75 0.48 1.66 33.37
C GLY A 75 0.19 2.45 34.65
N GLN A 76 -0.58 1.85 35.52
CA GLN A 76 -0.98 2.46 36.80
C GLN A 76 -0.70 1.50 37.97
N GLY A 77 -0.84 2.01 39.19
CA GLY A 77 -0.79 1.17 40.40
C GLY A 77 -1.92 0.14 40.42
N ALA A 78 -1.85 -0.80 41.40
CA ALA A 78 -2.77 -1.93 41.53
C ALA A 78 -2.77 -2.85 40.29
N ARG A 79 -1.61 -3.01 39.64
CA ARG A 79 -1.37 -3.81 38.42
C ARG A 79 -2.32 -3.48 37.28
N LYS A 80 -2.81 -2.24 37.19
CA LYS A 80 -3.68 -1.83 36.13
C LYS A 80 -2.88 -1.53 34.88
N TYR A 81 -3.19 -2.27 33.81
CA TYR A 81 -2.59 -2.07 32.49
C TYR A 81 -3.05 -0.75 31.86
N GLY A 82 -2.16 -0.09 31.14
CA GLY A 82 -2.49 1.04 30.29
C GLY A 82 -3.38 0.60 29.11
N LYS A 83 -4.32 1.45 28.72
CA LYS A 83 -5.15 1.17 27.54
C LYS A 83 -4.31 1.20 26.27
N GLN A 84 -4.55 0.27 25.34
CA GLN A 84 -3.91 0.26 24.02
C GLN A 84 -4.37 1.45 23.17
N GLY A 85 -3.45 2.03 22.42
CA GLY A 85 -3.76 3.04 21.39
C GLY A 85 -4.60 2.43 20.27
N LYS A 86 -5.50 3.21 19.71
CA LYS A 86 -6.33 2.78 18.58
C LYS A 86 -5.52 2.78 17.30
N ASP A 87 -5.73 1.75 16.48
CA ASP A 87 -5.21 1.70 15.14
C ASP A 87 -5.78 2.81 14.26
N LEU A 88 -4.94 3.38 13.42
CA LEU A 88 -5.34 4.37 12.42
C LEU A 88 -5.48 3.68 11.06
N THR A 89 -6.71 3.57 10.58
CA THR A 89 -7.00 3.02 9.26
C THR A 89 -6.92 4.14 8.21
N ILE A 90 -6.11 3.91 7.18
CA ILE A 90 -5.98 4.76 6.00
C ILE A 90 -6.59 4.01 4.82
N ARG A 91 -7.62 4.59 4.21
CA ARG A 91 -8.28 4.01 3.04
C ARG A 91 -7.58 4.46 1.78
N VAL A 92 -7.29 3.52 0.89
CA VAL A 92 -6.65 3.76 -0.40
C VAL A 92 -7.45 3.12 -1.53
N PRO A 93 -7.44 3.69 -2.75
CA PRO A 93 -8.04 3.05 -3.91
C PRO A 93 -7.40 1.69 -4.20
N ARG A 94 -8.16 0.78 -4.79
CA ARG A 94 -7.62 -0.50 -5.29
C ARG A 94 -6.53 -0.26 -6.32
N GLY A 95 -5.44 -1.06 -6.26
CA GLY A 95 -4.29 -0.92 -7.14
C GLY A 95 -3.36 0.24 -6.79
N THR A 96 -3.46 0.76 -5.57
CA THR A 96 -2.46 1.68 -5.04
C THR A 96 -1.19 0.91 -4.68
N VAL A 97 -0.05 1.33 -5.22
CA VAL A 97 1.26 0.81 -4.86
C VAL A 97 1.87 1.73 -3.82
N VAL A 98 2.31 1.12 -2.75
CA VAL A 98 3.01 1.80 -1.63
C VAL A 98 4.50 1.61 -1.84
N ARG A 99 5.23 2.72 -1.99
CA ARG A 99 6.70 2.72 -2.13
C ARG A 99 7.35 3.45 -0.97
N ASP A 100 8.52 3.01 -0.60
CA ASP A 100 9.39 3.77 0.28
C ASP A 100 9.83 5.07 -0.40
N ALA A 101 9.80 6.20 0.31
CA ALA A 101 10.09 7.51 -0.29
C ALA A 101 11.58 7.75 -0.56
N GLU A 102 12.48 7.00 0.10
CA GLU A 102 13.93 7.12 -0.07
C GLU A 102 14.48 6.15 -1.11
N SER A 103 14.17 4.84 -0.94
CA SER A 103 14.68 3.78 -1.83
C SER A 103 13.85 3.61 -3.10
N ASN A 104 12.61 4.11 -3.11
CA ASN A 104 11.61 3.89 -4.16
C ASN A 104 11.22 2.42 -4.37
N GLU A 105 11.61 1.52 -3.45
CA GLU A 105 11.26 0.11 -3.46
C GLU A 105 9.77 -0.10 -3.12
N ILE A 106 9.18 -1.16 -3.66
CA ILE A 106 7.77 -1.49 -3.40
C ILE A 106 7.63 -2.15 -2.04
N ILE A 107 6.88 -1.50 -1.15
CA ILE A 107 6.53 -2.05 0.16
C ILE A 107 5.34 -3.02 0.03
N LYS A 108 4.27 -2.60 -0.66
CA LYS A 108 3.07 -3.41 -0.87
C LYS A 108 2.28 -2.88 -2.06
N ASP A 109 1.72 -3.81 -2.82
CA ASP A 109 0.69 -3.54 -3.82
C ASP A 109 -0.69 -3.82 -3.20
N MET A 110 -1.54 -2.80 -3.15
CA MET A 110 -2.89 -2.86 -2.57
C MET A 110 -3.93 -3.29 -3.63
N SER A 111 -3.68 -4.40 -4.30
CA SER A 111 -4.57 -4.99 -5.30
C SER A 111 -5.62 -5.91 -4.69
N ASP A 112 -5.29 -6.55 -3.56
CA ASP A 112 -6.20 -7.36 -2.75
C ASP A 112 -6.97 -6.51 -1.73
N SER A 113 -7.97 -7.10 -1.08
CA SER A 113 -8.77 -6.44 -0.03
C SER A 113 -8.22 -6.70 1.37
N GLU A 114 -7.06 -7.37 1.49
CA GLU A 114 -6.48 -7.67 2.79
C GLU A 114 -5.91 -6.40 3.44
N PRO A 115 -6.22 -6.15 4.72
CA PRO A 115 -5.62 -5.04 5.45
C PRO A 115 -4.11 -5.22 5.58
N PHE A 116 -3.34 -4.18 5.30
CA PHE A 116 -1.89 -4.19 5.41
C PHE A 116 -1.42 -3.26 6.53
N ILE A 117 -0.63 -3.79 7.47
CA ILE A 117 -0.01 -2.99 8.54
C ILE A 117 1.24 -2.33 7.98
N LEU A 118 1.16 -1.02 7.72
CA LEU A 118 2.28 -0.22 7.22
C LEU A 118 3.27 0.12 8.32
N CYS A 119 2.80 0.52 9.50
CA CYS A 119 3.64 0.84 10.65
C CYS A 119 3.07 0.15 11.89
N ARG A 120 3.93 -0.54 12.63
CA ARG A 120 3.56 -1.21 13.87
C ARG A 120 3.71 -0.30 15.06
N GLY A 121 2.71 -0.31 15.95
CA GLY A 121 2.75 0.42 17.22
C GLY A 121 3.85 -0.09 18.14
N GLY A 122 4.43 0.83 18.90
CA GLY A 122 5.42 0.50 19.92
C GLY A 122 4.83 -0.36 21.03
N LYS A 123 5.60 -1.31 21.54
CA LYS A 123 5.19 -2.13 22.70
C LYS A 123 5.13 -1.29 23.96
N GLY A 124 4.14 -1.54 24.82
CA GLY A 124 4.06 -0.95 26.14
C GLY A 124 5.19 -1.44 27.04
N GLY A 125 5.68 -0.56 27.92
CA GLY A 125 6.71 -0.87 28.90
C GLY A 125 6.16 -1.71 30.04
N TRP A 126 6.97 -2.57 30.60
CA TRP A 126 6.60 -3.38 31.74
C TRP A 126 6.63 -2.58 33.04
N GLY A 127 5.65 -2.82 33.90
CA GLY A 127 5.61 -2.26 35.26
C GLY A 127 6.61 -2.93 36.20
N ASN A 128 6.89 -2.27 37.32
CA ASN A 128 7.87 -2.78 38.29
C ASN A 128 7.50 -4.14 38.91
N ALA A 129 6.25 -4.57 38.79
CA ALA A 129 5.82 -5.88 39.29
C ALA A 129 6.49 -7.04 38.54
N HIS A 130 6.89 -6.86 37.27
CA HIS A 130 7.60 -7.89 36.51
C HIS A 130 9.06 -8.10 36.93
N PHE A 131 9.66 -7.11 37.58
CA PHE A 131 11.08 -7.13 37.94
C PHE A 131 11.33 -7.56 39.38
N ALA A 132 10.30 -8.09 40.04
CA ALA A 132 10.43 -8.65 41.40
C ALA A 132 11.08 -10.02 41.36
N THR A 133 12.24 -10.15 42.00
CA THR A 133 12.96 -11.41 42.14
C THR A 133 13.10 -11.73 43.64
N PRO A 134 13.46 -12.98 44.05
CA PRO A 134 13.71 -13.32 45.45
C PRO A 134 14.77 -12.44 46.10
N THR A 135 15.76 -11.98 45.35
CA THR A 135 16.84 -11.09 45.81
C THR A 135 16.45 -9.62 45.74
N ARG A 136 15.58 -9.24 44.77
CA ARG A 136 15.13 -7.86 44.55
C ARG A 136 13.61 -7.74 44.71
N GLN A 137 13.15 -7.71 45.96
CA GLN A 137 11.72 -7.75 46.30
C GLN A 137 10.97 -6.43 46.06
N ALA A 138 11.66 -5.30 45.93
CA ALA A 138 11.07 -3.98 45.76
C ALA A 138 11.75 -3.17 44.61
N PRO A 139 11.65 -3.61 43.35
CA PRO A 139 12.24 -2.89 42.25
C PRO A 139 11.59 -1.49 42.06
N ARG A 140 12.43 -0.45 41.98
CA ARG A 140 12.00 0.94 41.85
C ARG A 140 12.12 1.46 40.43
N PHE A 141 12.10 0.59 39.45
CA PHE A 141 12.15 0.92 38.02
C PHE A 141 11.06 0.17 37.24
N ALA A 142 10.71 0.71 36.11
CA ALA A 142 9.80 0.11 35.13
C ALA A 142 10.35 0.39 33.72
N LYS A 143 9.96 -0.39 32.75
CA LYS A 143 10.32 -0.12 31.35
C LYS A 143 9.52 1.01 30.76
N SER A 144 10.18 1.83 29.96
CA SER A 144 9.51 2.79 29.08
C SER A 144 8.86 2.07 27.90
N GLY A 145 7.75 2.62 27.40
CA GLY A 145 7.16 2.16 26.15
C GLY A 145 8.07 2.47 24.96
N LEU A 146 8.09 1.57 24.01
CA LEU A 146 8.88 1.71 22.78
C LEU A 146 8.23 2.69 21.82
N GLU A 147 9.05 3.35 21.00
CA GLU A 147 8.55 4.16 19.88
C GLU A 147 7.89 3.26 18.83
N GLY A 148 6.85 3.78 18.17
CA GLY A 148 6.24 3.10 17.03
C GLY A 148 7.08 3.28 15.76
N GLU A 149 6.85 2.41 14.78
CA GLU A 149 7.51 2.51 13.48
C GLU A 149 7.08 3.78 12.73
N GLU A 150 8.01 4.32 11.93
CA GLU A 150 7.79 5.46 11.07
C GLU A 150 8.16 5.11 9.64
N HIS A 151 7.32 5.51 8.69
CA HIS A 151 7.60 5.39 7.28
C HIS A 151 7.19 6.66 6.53
N ASP A 152 8.07 7.12 5.66
CA ASP A 152 7.75 8.12 4.65
C ASP A 152 7.52 7.38 3.33
N VAL A 153 6.28 7.39 2.85
CA VAL A 153 5.90 6.58 1.72
C VAL A 153 5.28 7.41 0.61
N VAL A 154 5.46 6.93 -0.59
CA VAL A 154 4.79 7.43 -1.79
C VAL A 154 3.70 6.43 -2.17
N LEU A 155 2.46 6.89 -2.13
CA LEU A 155 1.32 6.19 -2.71
C LEU A 155 1.28 6.51 -4.20
N GLU A 156 1.24 5.50 -5.03
CA GLU A 156 1.16 5.62 -6.49
C GLU A 156 -0.01 4.79 -6.99
N LEU A 157 -1.01 5.44 -7.60
CA LEU A 157 -2.16 4.77 -8.17
C LEU A 157 -1.77 4.27 -9.57
N LYS A 158 -1.65 2.96 -9.71
CA LYS A 158 -1.25 2.32 -10.97
C LYS A 158 -2.43 1.88 -11.83
N LEU A 159 -3.60 1.62 -11.25
CA LEU A 159 -4.81 1.30 -11.99
C LEU A 159 -5.42 2.58 -12.54
N LEU A 160 -5.36 2.72 -13.85
CA LEU A 160 -6.10 3.76 -14.55
C LEU A 160 -7.55 3.37 -14.76
N ALA A 161 -7.77 2.17 -15.28
CA ALA A 161 -9.09 1.64 -15.57
C ALA A 161 -9.06 0.12 -15.72
N ASP A 162 -10.19 -0.53 -15.42
CA ASP A 162 -10.37 -1.94 -15.73
C ASP A 162 -10.55 -2.15 -17.24
N VAL A 163 -11.18 -1.15 -17.91
CA VAL A 163 -11.56 -1.19 -19.31
C VAL A 163 -11.03 0.03 -20.04
N GLY A 164 -10.29 -0.18 -21.12
CA GLY A 164 -9.83 0.88 -22.02
C GLY A 164 -10.71 0.97 -23.27
N LEU A 165 -11.24 2.18 -23.58
CA LEU A 165 -11.88 2.44 -24.86
C LEU A 165 -10.83 2.80 -25.89
N ILE A 166 -10.80 2.05 -26.99
CA ILE A 166 -9.92 2.28 -28.14
C ILE A 166 -10.75 2.48 -29.40
N GLY A 167 -10.19 3.12 -30.40
CA GLY A 167 -10.87 3.37 -31.67
C GLY A 167 -10.49 4.74 -32.25
N PHE A 168 -10.82 4.97 -33.51
CA PHE A 168 -10.56 6.22 -34.21
C PHE A 168 -11.20 7.44 -33.54
N PRO A 169 -10.75 8.67 -33.80
CA PRO A 169 -11.46 9.89 -33.42
C PRO A 169 -12.91 9.86 -33.96
N ASN A 170 -13.82 10.48 -33.25
CA ASN A 170 -15.24 10.67 -33.61
C ASN A 170 -16.09 9.37 -33.71
N VAL A 171 -15.56 8.18 -33.42
CA VAL A 171 -16.36 6.94 -33.41
C VAL A 171 -17.33 6.86 -32.20
N GLY A 172 -17.27 7.82 -31.27
CA GLY A 172 -18.19 7.92 -30.14
C GLY A 172 -17.71 7.36 -28.83
N LYS A 173 -16.40 7.17 -28.63
CA LYS A 173 -15.81 6.68 -27.34
C LYS A 173 -16.24 7.51 -26.13
N SER A 174 -16.02 8.82 -26.18
CA SER A 174 -16.35 9.74 -25.08
C SER A 174 -17.86 9.82 -24.84
N THR A 175 -18.67 9.69 -25.89
CA THR A 175 -20.14 9.61 -25.79
C THR A 175 -20.53 8.33 -25.07
N LEU A 176 -20.00 7.19 -25.48
CA LEU A 176 -20.24 5.90 -24.83
C LEU A 176 -19.87 5.98 -23.34
N LEU A 177 -18.67 6.48 -23.02
CA LEU A 177 -18.24 6.66 -21.64
C LEU A 177 -19.19 7.52 -20.83
N SER A 178 -19.68 8.64 -21.38
CA SER A 178 -20.59 9.55 -20.68
C SER A 178 -21.98 8.93 -20.42
N VAL A 179 -22.43 8.04 -21.31
CA VAL A 179 -23.72 7.34 -21.21
C VAL A 179 -23.69 6.23 -20.18
N VAL A 180 -22.60 5.43 -20.14
CA VAL A 180 -22.51 4.28 -19.22
C VAL A 180 -22.04 4.68 -17.81
N SER A 181 -21.45 5.85 -17.66
CA SER A 181 -20.97 6.34 -16.37
C SER A 181 -22.12 6.91 -15.53
N LYS A 182 -22.19 6.54 -14.24
CA LYS A 182 -23.18 7.10 -13.29
C LYS A 182 -22.97 8.57 -12.96
N ALA A 183 -21.70 9.02 -13.00
CA ALA A 183 -21.32 10.41 -12.81
C ALA A 183 -20.64 10.93 -14.09
N ARG A 184 -20.68 12.26 -14.33
CA ARG A 184 -19.95 12.83 -15.47
C ARG A 184 -18.50 12.39 -15.43
N PRO A 185 -17.97 11.85 -16.54
CA PRO A 185 -16.56 11.47 -16.66
C PRO A 185 -15.66 12.61 -16.21
N LYS A 186 -14.63 12.30 -15.46
CA LYS A 186 -13.66 13.29 -14.98
C LYS A 186 -12.41 13.22 -15.85
N ILE A 187 -11.97 14.39 -16.30
CA ILE A 187 -10.68 14.55 -16.97
C ILE A 187 -9.59 14.33 -15.91
N ALA A 188 -8.76 13.32 -16.12
CA ALA A 188 -7.64 13.04 -15.25
C ALA A 188 -6.41 13.83 -15.72
N ASN A 189 -6.01 14.85 -14.97
CA ASN A 189 -4.83 15.67 -15.26
C ASN A 189 -3.58 14.97 -14.71
N TYR A 190 -2.87 14.26 -15.56
CA TYR A 190 -1.54 13.71 -15.23
C TYR A 190 -0.45 14.73 -15.58
N HIS A 191 0.45 14.99 -14.63
CA HIS A 191 1.52 16.00 -14.80
C HIS A 191 2.54 15.65 -15.91
N PHE A 192 2.49 14.45 -16.43
CA PHE A 192 3.41 13.91 -17.44
C PHE A 192 2.73 13.56 -18.77
N THR A 193 1.42 13.82 -18.93
CA THR A 193 0.69 13.57 -20.17
C THR A 193 0.20 14.88 -20.77
N THR A 194 0.38 15.04 -22.06
CA THR A 194 -0.22 16.15 -22.85
C THR A 194 -1.66 15.84 -23.25
N LEU A 195 -2.05 14.56 -23.22
CA LEU A 195 -3.41 14.08 -23.45
C LEU A 195 -3.99 13.53 -22.17
N TYR A 196 -5.16 14.01 -21.78
CA TYR A 196 -5.82 13.66 -20.53
C TYR A 196 -6.91 12.60 -20.78
N PRO A 197 -6.81 11.39 -20.22
CA PRO A 197 -7.87 10.41 -20.33
C PRO A 197 -9.11 10.85 -19.55
N ASN A 198 -10.28 10.55 -20.11
CA ASN A 198 -11.54 10.70 -19.39
C ASN A 198 -11.84 9.39 -18.66
N LEU A 199 -12.02 9.46 -17.35
CA LEU A 199 -12.36 8.30 -16.53
C LEU A 199 -13.82 8.34 -16.11
N GLY A 200 -14.52 7.21 -16.22
CA GLY A 200 -15.88 7.03 -15.76
C GLY A 200 -16.04 5.76 -14.92
N VAL A 201 -16.76 5.88 -13.82
CA VAL A 201 -17.13 4.72 -13.00
C VAL A 201 -18.47 4.18 -13.51
N VAL A 202 -18.46 2.93 -13.95
CA VAL A 202 -19.64 2.23 -14.47
C VAL A 202 -20.19 1.31 -13.38
N TYR A 203 -21.46 1.50 -13.01
CA TYR A 203 -22.15 0.66 -12.05
C TYR A 203 -22.99 -0.39 -12.80
N VAL A 204 -22.81 -1.64 -12.43
CA VAL A 204 -23.52 -2.76 -13.04
C VAL A 204 -24.71 -3.16 -12.18
N ASP A 205 -24.46 -3.45 -10.89
CA ASP A 205 -25.43 -3.86 -9.88
C ASP A 205 -24.90 -3.54 -8.48
N GLU A 206 -25.66 -3.83 -7.41
CA GLU A 206 -25.21 -3.62 -6.02
C GLU A 206 -23.88 -4.35 -5.75
N GLY A 207 -22.84 -3.56 -5.46
CA GLY A 207 -21.50 -4.06 -5.17
C GLY A 207 -20.64 -4.39 -6.39
N VAL A 208 -21.14 -4.25 -7.63
CA VAL A 208 -20.38 -4.50 -8.85
C VAL A 208 -20.21 -3.21 -9.64
N SER A 209 -18.98 -2.72 -9.71
CA SER A 209 -18.60 -1.56 -10.51
C SER A 209 -17.21 -1.74 -11.09
N PHE A 210 -16.92 -1.06 -12.19
CA PHE A 210 -15.59 -1.02 -12.81
C PHE A 210 -15.29 0.38 -13.36
N VAL A 211 -14.00 0.68 -13.53
CA VAL A 211 -13.56 1.95 -14.10
C VAL A 211 -13.28 1.77 -15.59
N MET A 212 -13.85 2.66 -16.40
CA MET A 212 -13.64 2.71 -17.84
C MET A 212 -12.91 4.00 -18.20
N ALA A 213 -11.90 3.91 -19.05
CA ALA A 213 -11.12 5.04 -19.54
C ALA A 213 -11.34 5.25 -21.04
N ASP A 214 -11.65 6.48 -21.44
CA ASP A 214 -11.52 6.91 -22.81
C ASP A 214 -10.08 7.36 -23.04
N ILE A 215 -9.41 6.67 -23.96
CA ILE A 215 -7.99 6.83 -24.22
C ILE A 215 -7.85 7.58 -25.56
N PRO A 216 -7.69 8.92 -25.52
CA PRO A 216 -7.48 9.69 -26.73
C PRO A 216 -6.07 9.48 -27.30
N GLY A 217 -5.91 9.43 -28.61
CA GLY A 217 -4.61 9.60 -29.27
C GLY A 217 -3.76 8.34 -29.47
N ILE A 218 -4.36 7.16 -29.60
CA ILE A 218 -3.61 5.99 -30.07
C ILE A 218 -3.16 6.20 -31.54
N ILE A 219 -3.88 6.97 -32.34
CA ILE A 219 -3.74 7.03 -33.80
C ILE A 219 -2.98 8.25 -34.32
N GLU A 220 -2.80 9.33 -33.56
CA GLU A 220 -2.12 10.53 -34.08
C GLU A 220 -0.65 10.59 -33.64
N GLY A 221 0.26 9.93 -34.35
CA GLY A 221 1.69 10.20 -34.28
C GLY A 221 2.51 9.37 -33.27
N ALA A 222 1.99 8.28 -32.73
CA ALA A 222 2.77 7.40 -31.86
C ALA A 222 3.96 6.74 -32.59
N ALA A 223 3.84 6.50 -33.88
CA ALA A 223 4.89 5.93 -34.74
C ALA A 223 5.97 6.94 -35.18
N GLU A 224 5.71 8.24 -35.10
CA GLU A 224 6.62 9.29 -35.60
C GLU A 224 7.58 9.86 -34.57
N GLY A 225 7.77 9.22 -33.43
CA GLY A 225 8.89 9.53 -32.51
C GLY A 225 8.80 10.84 -31.73
N ALA A 226 7.68 11.54 -31.73
CA ALA A 226 7.49 12.70 -30.85
C ALA A 226 7.12 12.24 -29.45
N GLY A 227 8.09 11.84 -28.64
CA GLY A 227 8.19 11.62 -27.19
C GLY A 227 6.98 11.52 -26.24
N LEU A 228 5.76 11.60 -26.74
CA LEU A 228 4.50 11.72 -26.00
C LEU A 228 3.79 10.37 -25.76
N GLY A 229 4.18 9.31 -26.48
CA GLY A 229 3.49 8.02 -26.46
C GLY A 229 3.85 7.12 -25.28
N HIS A 230 5.11 7.04 -24.89
CA HIS A 230 5.60 6.01 -24.00
C HIS A 230 5.05 6.08 -22.56
N ASP A 231 4.91 7.26 -21.98
CA ASP A 231 4.41 7.38 -20.59
C ASP A 231 2.89 7.19 -20.52
N PHE A 232 2.17 7.59 -21.53
CA PHE A 232 0.71 7.45 -21.61
C PHE A 232 0.30 6.00 -21.89
N LEU A 233 1.00 5.31 -22.75
CA LEU A 233 0.74 3.92 -23.14
C LEU A 233 1.13 2.94 -22.01
N ARG A 234 2.03 3.34 -21.11
CA ARG A 234 2.29 2.63 -19.85
C ARG A 234 1.05 2.52 -18.96
N HIS A 235 0.06 3.37 -19.16
CA HIS A 235 -1.22 3.36 -18.41
C HIS A 235 -2.27 2.47 -19.10
N ILE A 236 -2.20 2.31 -20.42
CA ILE A 236 -3.04 1.35 -21.17
C ILE A 236 -2.61 -0.08 -20.87
N ASP A 237 -1.32 -0.31 -20.65
CA ASP A 237 -0.77 -1.61 -20.21
C ASP A 237 -1.45 -2.17 -18.95
N ARG A 238 -2.27 -1.39 -18.31
CA ARG A 238 -2.95 -1.74 -17.05
C ARG A 238 -4.45 -1.93 -17.18
N CYS A 239 -5.03 -1.72 -18.37
CA CYS A 239 -6.40 -2.11 -18.63
C CYS A 239 -6.48 -3.63 -18.78
N ARG A 240 -7.42 -4.25 -18.10
CA ARG A 240 -7.63 -5.72 -18.14
C ARG A 240 -8.38 -6.15 -19.40
N LEU A 241 -9.20 -5.27 -19.94
CA LEU A 241 -10.07 -5.49 -21.11
C LEU A 241 -10.05 -4.25 -21.99
N LEU A 242 -10.02 -4.45 -23.30
CA LEU A 242 -10.16 -3.39 -24.28
C LEU A 242 -11.57 -3.43 -24.90
N VAL A 243 -12.18 -2.27 -25.06
CA VAL A 243 -13.42 -2.10 -25.83
C VAL A 243 -13.10 -1.29 -27.08
N HIS A 244 -13.08 -1.97 -28.19
CA HIS A 244 -12.76 -1.38 -29.49
C HIS A 244 -14.03 -0.82 -30.14
N VAL A 245 -14.15 0.49 -30.19
CA VAL A 245 -15.32 1.18 -30.72
C VAL A 245 -15.06 1.52 -32.20
N VAL A 246 -15.93 1.03 -33.07
CA VAL A 246 -15.87 1.22 -34.52
C VAL A 246 -17.16 1.91 -35.01
N ASP A 247 -17.06 2.86 -35.89
CA ASP A 247 -18.20 3.54 -36.51
C ASP A 247 -18.70 2.75 -37.72
N VAL A 248 -19.96 2.29 -37.65
CA VAL A 248 -20.59 1.53 -38.72
C VAL A 248 -21.61 2.35 -39.53
N SER A 249 -21.74 3.63 -39.23
CA SER A 249 -22.67 4.52 -39.94
C SER A 249 -22.19 4.91 -41.33
N GLY A 250 -20.89 4.77 -41.59
CA GLY A 250 -20.31 5.28 -42.87
C GLY A 250 -20.22 6.80 -42.94
N SER A 251 -20.60 7.53 -41.89
CA SER A 251 -20.70 9.01 -41.88
C SER A 251 -19.37 9.72 -42.12
N GLU A 252 -18.24 9.08 -41.89
CA GLU A 252 -16.89 9.63 -42.13
C GLU A 252 -16.20 9.04 -43.37
N GLY A 253 -16.92 8.20 -44.15
CA GLY A 253 -16.42 7.60 -45.39
C GLY A 253 -15.31 6.58 -45.23
N ARG A 254 -15.14 6.02 -44.00
CA ARG A 254 -14.14 4.98 -43.69
C ARG A 254 -14.79 3.59 -43.65
N ASP A 255 -13.99 2.57 -44.00
CA ASP A 255 -14.41 1.18 -43.89
C ASP A 255 -14.18 0.69 -42.46
N PRO A 256 -15.22 0.17 -41.76
CA PRO A 256 -15.10 -0.28 -40.39
C PRO A 256 -14.13 -1.46 -40.19
N VAL A 257 -13.89 -2.27 -41.22
CA VAL A 257 -12.92 -3.38 -41.18
C VAL A 257 -11.50 -2.82 -41.23
N GLU A 258 -11.24 -1.87 -42.12
CA GLU A 258 -9.95 -1.21 -42.22
C GLU A 258 -9.60 -0.45 -40.92
N ASP A 259 -10.58 0.24 -40.32
CA ASP A 259 -10.43 0.91 -39.04
C ASP A 259 -10.07 -0.07 -37.94
N PHE A 260 -10.74 -1.22 -37.87
CA PHE A 260 -10.46 -2.27 -36.89
C PHE A 260 -9.04 -2.82 -37.04
N ASP A 261 -8.63 -3.15 -38.26
CA ASP A 261 -7.31 -3.73 -38.52
C ASP A 261 -6.18 -2.73 -38.26
N ALA A 262 -6.38 -1.45 -38.61
CA ALA A 262 -5.40 -0.39 -38.40
C ALA A 262 -5.11 -0.20 -36.89
N ILE A 263 -6.12 -0.16 -36.05
CA ILE A 263 -5.95 -0.04 -34.58
C ILE A 263 -5.23 -1.26 -34.02
N ASN A 264 -5.60 -2.48 -34.43
CA ASN A 264 -4.92 -3.69 -33.94
C ASN A 264 -3.46 -3.77 -34.38
N ALA A 265 -3.15 -3.28 -35.60
CA ALA A 265 -1.78 -3.17 -36.06
C ALA A 265 -0.97 -2.17 -35.23
N GLU A 266 -1.56 -1.02 -34.89
CA GLU A 266 -0.92 -0.01 -34.05
C GLU A 266 -0.68 -0.53 -32.60
N LEU A 267 -1.67 -1.20 -31.99
CA LEU A 267 -1.50 -1.86 -30.71
C LEU A 267 -0.34 -2.86 -30.72
N SER A 268 -0.24 -3.66 -31.78
CA SER A 268 0.81 -4.67 -31.94
C SER A 268 2.21 -4.06 -32.11
N GLN A 269 2.31 -2.94 -32.81
CA GLN A 269 3.57 -2.21 -32.95
C GLN A 269 4.02 -1.58 -31.65
N TYR A 270 3.05 -1.18 -30.82
CA TYR A 270 3.35 -0.50 -29.58
C TYR A 270 3.76 -1.47 -28.47
N SER A 271 2.93 -2.46 -28.16
CA SER A 271 3.19 -3.48 -27.13
C SER A 271 2.59 -4.82 -27.54
N PRO A 272 3.40 -5.87 -27.69
CA PRO A 272 2.89 -7.23 -27.93
C PRO A 272 1.90 -7.69 -26.84
N ASP A 273 2.11 -7.26 -25.59
CA ASP A 273 1.23 -7.60 -24.46
C ASP A 273 -0.15 -6.95 -24.59
N LEU A 274 -0.23 -5.73 -25.11
CA LEU A 274 -1.48 -5.03 -25.38
C LEU A 274 -2.27 -5.68 -26.53
N ALA A 275 -1.59 -6.11 -27.56
CA ALA A 275 -2.21 -6.79 -28.68
C ALA A 275 -2.86 -8.14 -28.32
N THR A 276 -2.33 -8.80 -27.26
CA THR A 276 -2.85 -10.10 -26.79
C THR A 276 -3.99 -9.95 -25.77
N ARG A 277 -4.33 -8.73 -25.35
CA ARG A 277 -5.40 -8.51 -24.36
C ARG A 277 -6.77 -8.85 -24.92
N PRO A 278 -7.66 -9.38 -24.06
CA PRO A 278 -9.04 -9.61 -24.44
C PRO A 278 -9.69 -8.32 -24.94
N GLN A 279 -10.39 -8.40 -26.08
CA GLN A 279 -11.11 -7.30 -26.66
C GLN A 279 -12.59 -7.63 -26.85
N ILE A 280 -13.43 -6.60 -26.73
CA ILE A 280 -14.85 -6.60 -27.14
C ILE A 280 -14.97 -5.53 -28.22
N VAL A 281 -15.53 -5.89 -29.39
CA VAL A 281 -15.76 -4.97 -30.50
C VAL A 281 -17.15 -4.38 -30.38
N VAL A 282 -17.25 -3.07 -30.54
CA VAL A 282 -18.48 -2.29 -30.48
C VAL A 282 -18.69 -1.60 -31.80
N ALA A 283 -19.72 -2.01 -32.53
CA ALA A 283 -20.22 -1.31 -33.69
C ALA A 283 -21.16 -0.19 -33.23
N ASN A 284 -20.67 1.04 -33.23
CA ASN A 284 -21.42 2.20 -32.73
C ASN A 284 -22.06 3.00 -33.87
N LYS A 285 -22.99 3.89 -33.52
CA LYS A 285 -23.79 4.76 -34.39
C LYS A 285 -24.78 4.00 -35.27
N THR A 286 -25.34 2.92 -34.78
CA THR A 286 -26.37 2.15 -35.50
C THR A 286 -27.68 2.93 -35.75
N ASP A 287 -27.89 4.03 -35.01
CA ASP A 287 -29.06 4.92 -35.13
C ASP A 287 -29.05 5.76 -36.43
N ILE A 288 -27.89 6.01 -36.99
CA ILE A 288 -27.69 6.77 -38.25
C ILE A 288 -27.08 5.93 -39.38
N MET A 289 -27.08 4.61 -39.21
CA MET A 289 -26.60 3.66 -40.20
C MET A 289 -27.61 3.58 -41.35
N GLU A 290 -27.17 3.88 -42.58
CA GLU A 290 -28.00 3.81 -43.79
C GLU A 290 -27.98 2.41 -44.44
N ASP A 291 -26.88 1.67 -44.24
CA ASP A 291 -26.65 0.36 -44.87
C ASP A 291 -26.11 -0.64 -43.84
N GLU A 292 -26.88 -1.72 -43.60
CA GLU A 292 -26.48 -2.81 -42.72
C GLU A 292 -25.30 -3.63 -43.24
N SER A 293 -24.93 -3.47 -44.52
CA SER A 293 -23.82 -4.23 -45.10
C SER A 293 -22.47 -3.97 -44.42
N LEU A 294 -22.25 -2.77 -43.89
CA LEU A 294 -21.02 -2.40 -43.15
C LEU A 294 -20.93 -3.16 -41.85
N LEU A 295 -22.05 -3.28 -41.13
CA LEU A 295 -22.14 -4.05 -39.88
C LEU A 295 -21.91 -5.55 -40.13
N GLU A 296 -22.54 -6.10 -41.19
CA GLU A 296 -22.36 -7.51 -41.54
C GLU A 296 -20.92 -7.81 -41.98
N LYS A 297 -20.27 -6.93 -42.75
CA LYS A 297 -18.86 -7.04 -43.11
C LYS A 297 -17.97 -7.06 -41.85
N LEU A 298 -18.16 -6.12 -40.92
CA LEU A 298 -17.42 -6.10 -39.68
C LEU A 298 -17.62 -7.36 -38.88
N ARG A 299 -18.88 -7.85 -38.78
CA ARG A 299 -19.22 -9.08 -38.07
C ARG A 299 -18.52 -10.28 -38.67
N ALA A 300 -18.60 -10.45 -39.99
CA ALA A 300 -17.96 -11.54 -40.73
C ALA A 300 -16.43 -11.54 -40.58
N HIS A 301 -15.83 -10.37 -40.32
CA HIS A 301 -14.39 -10.24 -40.11
C HIS A 301 -13.97 -10.55 -38.68
N VAL A 302 -14.67 -9.99 -37.67
CA VAL A 302 -14.21 -10.03 -36.24
C VAL A 302 -14.63 -11.30 -35.48
N GLU A 303 -15.81 -11.89 -35.78
CA GLU A 303 -16.27 -13.10 -35.09
C GLU A 303 -15.37 -14.34 -35.33
N PRO A 304 -14.87 -14.59 -36.57
CA PRO A 304 -13.92 -15.68 -36.80
C PRO A 304 -12.59 -15.50 -36.07
N LEU A 305 -12.19 -14.25 -35.76
CA LEU A 305 -11.01 -13.92 -34.96
C LEU A 305 -11.24 -14.14 -33.46
N GLY A 306 -12.46 -14.47 -33.03
CA GLY A 306 -12.82 -14.74 -31.66
C GLY A 306 -13.21 -13.50 -30.84
N TYR A 307 -13.41 -12.37 -31.46
CA TYR A 307 -13.87 -11.15 -30.80
C TYR A 307 -15.40 -11.06 -30.76
N PRO A 308 -16.03 -10.92 -29.58
CA PRO A 308 -17.46 -10.68 -29.48
C PRO A 308 -17.81 -9.29 -30.01
N LEU A 309 -18.84 -9.19 -30.89
CA LEU A 309 -19.31 -7.94 -31.47
C LEU A 309 -20.66 -7.53 -30.87
N PHE A 310 -20.77 -6.26 -30.46
CA PHE A 310 -21.99 -5.62 -29.98
C PHE A 310 -22.35 -4.45 -30.87
N ALA A 311 -23.52 -4.50 -31.49
CA ALA A 311 -24.08 -3.38 -32.23
C ALA A 311 -24.88 -2.50 -31.25
N LEU A 312 -24.56 -1.21 -31.21
CA LEU A 312 -25.22 -0.26 -30.32
C LEU A 312 -25.23 1.16 -30.87
N SER A 313 -26.05 2.01 -30.26
CA SER A 313 -25.93 3.46 -30.41
C SER A 313 -25.73 4.10 -29.03
N ALA A 314 -24.58 4.70 -28.84
CA ALA A 314 -24.30 5.47 -27.65
C ALA A 314 -25.21 6.69 -27.54
N ALA A 315 -25.55 7.35 -28.64
CA ALA A 315 -26.39 8.53 -28.66
C ALA A 315 -27.85 8.24 -28.26
N SER A 316 -28.42 7.13 -28.73
CA SER A 316 -29.78 6.71 -28.40
C SER A 316 -29.88 5.83 -27.16
N HIS A 317 -28.76 5.49 -26.51
CA HIS A 317 -28.65 4.57 -25.37
C HIS A 317 -29.08 3.11 -25.68
N THR A 318 -29.18 2.74 -26.95
CA THR A 318 -29.61 1.40 -27.37
C THR A 318 -28.44 0.41 -27.27
N GLY A 319 -28.63 -0.76 -26.69
CA GLY A 319 -27.61 -1.82 -26.57
C GLY A 319 -26.52 -1.57 -25.51
N THR A 320 -26.48 -0.39 -24.90
CA THR A 320 -25.40 -0.02 -23.95
C THR A 320 -25.45 -0.87 -22.65
N ARG A 321 -26.65 -1.23 -22.16
CA ARG A 321 -26.81 -2.06 -20.96
C ARG A 321 -26.26 -3.46 -21.16
N GLU A 322 -26.50 -4.07 -22.33
CA GLU A 322 -26.02 -5.41 -22.67
C GLU A 322 -24.48 -5.43 -22.74
N LEU A 323 -23.88 -4.39 -23.33
CA LEU A 323 -22.44 -4.23 -23.34
C LEU A 323 -21.86 -4.16 -21.92
N VAL A 324 -22.45 -3.34 -21.04
CA VAL A 324 -21.99 -3.19 -19.64
C VAL A 324 -22.03 -4.52 -18.87
N LEU A 325 -23.11 -5.28 -19.04
CA LEU A 325 -23.24 -6.62 -18.42
C LEU A 325 -22.18 -7.59 -18.95
N LYS A 326 -21.92 -7.58 -20.26
CA LYS A 326 -20.90 -8.45 -20.86
C LYS A 326 -19.49 -8.08 -20.45
N ILE A 327 -19.19 -6.81 -20.33
CA ILE A 327 -17.92 -6.32 -19.79
C ILE A 327 -17.72 -6.83 -18.37
N ALA A 328 -18.72 -6.69 -17.48
CA ALA A 328 -18.64 -7.15 -16.11
C ALA A 328 -18.43 -8.67 -16.01
N GLU A 329 -19.18 -9.46 -16.81
CA GLU A 329 -19.00 -10.91 -16.93
C GLU A 329 -17.56 -11.25 -17.34
N LYS A 330 -17.04 -10.59 -18.38
CA LYS A 330 -15.69 -10.84 -18.87
C LYS A 330 -14.64 -10.47 -17.84
N LEU A 331 -14.77 -9.29 -17.18
CA LEU A 331 -13.85 -8.86 -16.12
C LEU A 331 -13.80 -9.82 -14.93
N SER A 332 -14.91 -10.47 -14.58
CA SER A 332 -14.95 -11.45 -13.49
C SER A 332 -14.15 -12.73 -13.80
N THR A 333 -13.99 -13.06 -15.09
CA THR A 333 -13.22 -14.23 -15.54
C THR A 333 -11.76 -13.96 -15.80
N LEU A 334 -11.37 -12.66 -15.93
CA LEU A 334 -9.99 -12.28 -16.17
C LEU A 334 -9.18 -12.27 -14.88
N PRO A 335 -7.89 -12.68 -14.94
CA PRO A 335 -7.01 -12.56 -13.78
C PRO A 335 -6.93 -11.09 -13.32
N PRO A 336 -6.71 -10.84 -12.03
CA PRO A 336 -6.42 -9.51 -11.54
C PRO A 336 -5.18 -8.95 -12.25
N VAL A 337 -5.09 -7.62 -12.34
CA VAL A 337 -3.90 -6.94 -12.90
C VAL A 337 -2.65 -7.41 -12.17
N THR A 338 -1.52 -7.47 -12.88
CA THR A 338 -0.21 -7.87 -12.35
C THR A 338 0.04 -7.27 -10.96
N VAL A 339 0.06 -8.14 -9.94
CA VAL A 339 0.39 -7.77 -8.57
C VAL A 339 1.91 -7.66 -8.49
N TYR A 340 2.41 -6.55 -8.02
CA TYR A 340 3.84 -6.39 -7.79
C TYR A 340 4.24 -7.05 -6.48
N GLU A 341 5.28 -7.86 -6.53
CA GLU A 341 5.85 -8.44 -5.32
C GLU A 341 6.56 -7.36 -4.49
N PRO A 342 6.51 -7.45 -3.16
CA PRO A 342 7.25 -6.56 -2.28
C PRO A 342 8.75 -6.67 -2.54
N GLU A 343 9.41 -5.55 -2.76
CA GLU A 343 10.88 -5.45 -2.96
C GLU A 343 11.56 -4.89 -1.70
N TYR A 344 10.80 -4.18 -0.88
CA TYR A 344 11.32 -3.49 0.30
C TYR A 344 11.70 -4.48 1.39
N VAL A 345 12.99 -4.46 1.73
CA VAL A 345 13.51 -5.14 2.91
C VAL A 345 13.67 -4.09 4.01
N PRO A 346 12.99 -4.25 5.16
CA PRO A 346 13.16 -3.34 6.27
C PRO A 346 14.64 -3.19 6.61
N LYS A 347 15.17 -1.96 6.50
CA LYS A 347 16.55 -1.70 6.92
C LYS A 347 16.63 -1.98 8.42
N PRO A 348 17.63 -2.75 8.88
CA PRO A 348 17.84 -2.92 10.30
C PRO A 348 17.99 -1.51 10.92
N VAL A 349 17.28 -1.28 12.01
CA VAL A 349 17.33 0.00 12.72
C VAL A 349 18.81 0.30 12.98
N LYS A 350 19.34 1.40 12.40
CA LYS A 350 20.68 1.86 12.73
C LYS A 350 20.66 2.27 14.20
N ILE A 351 21.22 1.39 15.03
CA ILE A 351 21.36 1.64 16.44
C ILE A 351 22.56 2.56 16.57
N ASP A 352 22.32 3.79 16.97
CA ASP A 352 23.40 4.73 17.24
C ASP A 352 24.04 4.33 18.58
N ALA A 353 25.14 3.59 18.50
CA ALA A 353 25.90 3.13 19.65
C ALA A 353 26.85 4.20 20.21
N SER A 354 26.76 5.45 19.72
CA SER A 354 27.60 6.56 20.19
C SER A 354 27.23 7.07 21.59
N GLU A 355 26.02 6.72 22.11
CA GLU A 355 25.66 7.03 23.49
C GLU A 355 26.45 6.12 24.45
N PRO A 356 27.14 6.68 25.47
CA PRO A 356 27.92 5.87 26.40
C PRO A 356 27.04 4.92 27.21
N LEU A 357 27.52 3.69 27.38
CA LEU A 357 26.90 2.73 28.31
C LEU A 357 27.21 3.14 29.74
N LYS A 358 26.25 2.94 30.61
CA LYS A 358 26.42 3.04 32.05
C LYS A 358 26.61 1.62 32.60
N ILE A 359 27.81 1.32 33.10
CA ILE A 359 28.11 0.05 33.73
C ILE A 359 28.26 0.28 35.24
N THR A 360 27.48 -0.45 36.03
CA THR A 360 27.52 -0.41 37.48
C THR A 360 27.86 -1.81 38.01
N VAL A 361 28.79 -1.89 38.95
CA VAL A 361 29.20 -3.19 39.53
C VAL A 361 28.61 -3.30 40.92
N GLU A 362 27.82 -4.34 41.16
CA GLU A 362 27.22 -4.67 42.47
C GLU A 362 27.47 -6.17 42.73
N ASP A 363 28.18 -6.52 43.80
CA ASP A 363 28.40 -7.89 44.25
C ASP A 363 28.70 -8.93 43.15
N ASN A 364 29.76 -8.72 42.35
CA ASN A 364 30.16 -9.54 41.19
C ASN A 364 29.12 -9.58 40.04
N THR A 365 28.15 -8.66 40.04
CA THR A 365 27.21 -8.48 38.91
C THR A 365 27.50 -7.17 38.22
N TYR A 366 27.77 -7.24 36.93
CA TYR A 366 27.99 -6.10 36.08
C TYR A 366 26.69 -5.71 35.40
N ILE A 367 26.06 -4.60 35.86
CA ILE A 367 24.80 -4.10 35.33
C ILE A 367 25.10 -3.13 34.22
N VAL A 368 24.70 -3.45 32.98
CA VAL A 368 24.92 -2.66 31.80
C VAL A 368 23.62 -2.01 31.34
N GLU A 369 23.58 -0.68 31.33
CA GLU A 369 22.43 0.12 30.92
C GLU A 369 22.79 1.09 29.80
N GLY A 370 21.89 1.32 28.84
CA GLY A 370 22.07 2.30 27.77
C GLY A 370 20.92 2.26 26.81
N LYS A 371 20.53 3.44 26.29
CA LYS A 371 19.35 3.54 25.41
C LYS A 371 19.49 2.72 24.12
N TRP A 372 20.70 2.65 23.57
CA TRP A 372 20.92 1.84 22.38
C TRP A 372 20.84 0.34 22.70
N LEU A 373 21.35 -0.09 23.86
CA LEU A 373 21.27 -1.48 24.31
C LEU A 373 19.82 -1.88 24.56
N GLU A 374 19.03 -1.03 25.21
CA GLU A 374 17.60 -1.24 25.40
C GLU A 374 16.85 -1.40 24.08
N ARG A 375 17.15 -0.56 23.09
CA ARG A 375 16.59 -0.66 21.73
C ARG A 375 17.03 -1.93 21.02
N LEU A 376 18.31 -2.30 21.14
CA LEU A 376 18.83 -3.54 20.58
C LEU A 376 18.08 -4.74 21.17
N MET A 377 17.99 -4.84 22.48
CA MET A 377 17.34 -5.96 23.17
C MET A 377 15.85 -6.06 22.85
N SER A 378 15.16 -4.93 22.72
CA SER A 378 13.74 -4.91 22.37
C SER A 378 13.42 -5.46 20.96
N ASN A 379 14.41 -5.45 20.07
CA ASN A 379 14.29 -5.94 18.69
C ASN A 379 14.80 -7.37 18.52
N ILE A 380 15.41 -7.97 19.54
CA ILE A 380 15.97 -9.32 19.49
C ILE A 380 14.97 -10.36 19.98
N ASN A 381 14.77 -11.39 19.18
CA ASN A 381 14.06 -12.59 19.60
C ASN A 381 15.05 -13.59 20.24
N PHE A 382 15.20 -13.55 21.55
CA PHE A 382 16.12 -14.45 22.26
C PHE A 382 15.74 -15.94 22.18
N GLY A 383 14.55 -16.27 21.67
CA GLY A 383 14.16 -17.66 21.37
C GLY A 383 14.80 -18.20 20.09
N ASP A 384 15.28 -17.34 19.21
CA ASP A 384 15.87 -17.70 17.92
C ASP A 384 17.41 -17.65 17.96
N TYR A 385 18.05 -18.68 17.41
CA TYR A 385 19.51 -18.81 17.45
C TYR A 385 20.22 -17.70 16.65
N GLU A 386 19.74 -17.40 15.44
CA GLU A 386 20.36 -16.37 14.57
C GLU A 386 20.24 -14.97 15.22
N SER A 387 19.11 -14.68 15.85
CA SER A 387 18.89 -13.42 16.55
C SER A 387 19.83 -13.26 17.76
N ARG A 388 20.12 -14.34 18.49
CA ARG A 388 21.11 -14.33 19.58
C ARG A 388 22.52 -14.11 19.06
N MET A 389 22.89 -14.74 17.95
CA MET A 389 24.20 -14.54 17.31
C MET A 389 24.39 -13.09 16.82
N PHE A 390 23.32 -12.51 16.27
CA PHE A 390 23.32 -11.09 15.89
C PHE A 390 23.52 -10.18 17.13
N PHE A 391 22.84 -10.48 18.22
CA PHE A 391 22.99 -9.72 19.48
C PHE A 391 24.43 -9.77 20.01
N ASP A 392 25.02 -10.96 20.11
CA ASP A 392 26.42 -11.15 20.52
C ASP A 392 27.40 -10.37 19.62
N LYS A 393 27.19 -10.48 18.31
CA LYS A 393 27.99 -9.72 17.33
C LYS A 393 27.91 -8.22 17.56
N MET A 394 26.71 -7.68 17.80
CA MET A 394 26.50 -6.25 18.06
C MET A 394 27.17 -5.80 19.34
N LEU A 395 27.13 -6.61 20.42
CA LEU A 395 27.83 -6.30 21.66
C LEU A 395 29.35 -6.24 21.46
N ARG A 396 29.92 -7.20 20.69
CA ARG A 396 31.35 -7.25 20.35
C ARG A 396 31.77 -6.05 19.49
N GLU A 397 31.04 -5.76 18.41
CA GLU A 397 31.35 -4.67 17.49
C GLU A 397 31.27 -3.28 18.17
N ASN A 398 30.42 -3.12 19.17
CA ASN A 398 30.29 -1.88 19.93
C ASN A 398 31.16 -1.85 21.19
N GLY A 399 32.04 -2.82 21.37
CA GLY A 399 33.05 -2.80 22.42
C GLY A 399 32.49 -2.97 23.85
N VAL A 400 31.31 -3.58 24.01
CA VAL A 400 30.69 -3.79 25.33
C VAL A 400 31.56 -4.72 26.16
N PHE A 401 32.00 -5.83 25.58
CA PHE A 401 32.87 -6.79 26.27
C PHE A 401 34.22 -6.16 26.66
N GLN A 402 34.80 -5.33 25.79
CA GLN A 402 36.04 -4.62 26.11
C GLN A 402 35.86 -3.68 27.31
N GLN A 403 34.74 -2.96 27.40
CA GLN A 403 34.45 -2.08 28.56
C GLN A 403 34.26 -2.90 29.85
N LEU A 404 33.68 -4.11 29.80
CA LEU A 404 33.56 -5.00 30.93
C LEU A 404 34.93 -5.52 31.39
N GLU A 405 35.79 -5.90 30.44
CA GLU A 405 37.17 -6.33 30.71
C GLU A 405 38.01 -5.21 31.33
N ASP A 406 37.88 -3.98 30.84
CA ASP A 406 38.55 -2.81 31.38
C ASP A 406 38.11 -2.50 32.83
N LEU A 407 36.90 -2.90 33.20
CA LEU A 407 36.38 -2.83 34.56
C LEU A 407 36.74 -4.03 35.43
N GLY A 408 37.44 -5.02 34.87
CA GLY A 408 38.01 -6.14 35.62
C GLY A 408 37.10 -7.36 35.80
N ILE A 409 36.11 -7.56 34.90
CA ILE A 409 35.26 -8.74 34.88
C ILE A 409 36.07 -10.03 34.78
N LYS A 410 35.64 -11.10 35.42
CA LYS A 410 36.31 -12.40 35.44
C LYS A 410 35.32 -13.50 35.03
N ASP A 411 35.87 -14.62 34.57
CA ASP A 411 35.07 -15.80 34.28
C ASP A 411 34.25 -16.20 35.51
N GLY A 412 32.95 -16.38 35.32
CA GLY A 412 32.01 -16.69 36.35
C GLY A 412 31.28 -15.47 36.96
N ASP A 413 31.69 -14.25 36.64
CA ASP A 413 30.94 -13.05 37.01
C ASP A 413 29.64 -12.94 36.22
N ILE A 414 28.62 -12.33 36.80
CA ILE A 414 27.31 -12.18 36.14
C ILE A 414 27.24 -10.85 35.43
N VAL A 415 26.82 -10.90 34.18
CA VAL A 415 26.45 -9.69 33.37
C VAL A 415 24.94 -9.59 33.32
N SER A 416 24.41 -8.49 33.81
CA SER A 416 22.98 -8.18 33.78
C SER A 416 22.71 -7.04 32.80
N MET A 417 21.95 -7.32 31.77
CA MET A 417 21.52 -6.36 30.74
C MET A 417 19.98 -6.34 30.75
N TYR A 418 19.39 -5.44 31.51
CA TYR A 418 17.92 -5.37 31.68
C TYR A 418 17.31 -6.72 32.12
N GLU A 419 16.77 -7.52 31.17
CA GLU A 419 16.12 -8.81 31.42
C GLU A 419 17.02 -10.02 31.19
N LEU A 420 18.17 -9.78 30.57
CA LEU A 420 19.13 -10.83 30.23
C LEU A 420 20.21 -10.87 31.31
N GLU A 421 20.34 -12.00 31.97
CA GLU A 421 21.45 -12.30 32.86
C GLU A 421 22.20 -13.52 32.31
N PHE A 422 23.50 -13.40 32.22
CA PHE A 422 24.35 -14.50 31.81
C PHE A 422 25.71 -14.46 32.54
N GLU A 423 26.32 -15.60 32.64
CA GLU A 423 27.65 -15.76 33.20
C GLU A 423 28.68 -15.38 32.13
N TYR A 424 29.62 -14.50 32.52
CA TYR A 424 30.70 -14.10 31.60
C TYR A 424 31.70 -15.25 31.45
N GLN A 425 32.04 -15.54 30.17
CA GLN A 425 33.10 -16.46 29.79
C GLN A 425 33.95 -15.80 28.70
N HIS A 426 35.25 -15.82 28.91
CA HIS A 426 36.20 -15.11 28.04
C HIS A 426 36.33 -15.74 26.63
#